data_986655a86b5a27ea66728ad0176a6d9e
#
_entry.id   986655a86b5a27ea66728ad0176a6d9e
#
_cell.length_a   1.000
_cell.length_b   1.000
_cell.length_c   1.000
_cell.angle_alpha   90.00
_cell.angle_beta   90.00
_cell.angle_gamma   90.00
#
_symmetry.space_group_name_H-M   'P 1'
#
loop_
_entity.id
_entity.type
_entity.pdbx_description
1 polymer ?
#
loop_
_entity_poly.entity_id
_entity_poly.type
_entity_poly.pdbx_seq_one_letter_code
_entity_poly.pdbx_strand_id
1 'polypeptide(L)'
;MEVFLGILIPFLGTAAGAACVFFMKSSLGDLVQRSLAGFAAGVMVAASIWSLLIPAIEQSAALGKLSFFPAFAGFWLGVLFLLTLDRMIPHLHIGSEQAEGPKSDLSRTAMMVLAVTLHNIPEGMAVGVMYAGFLSGSPQITAASALALSLGIAIQNFPEGAIISMPLRAEGENRGRAFLGGVLSGAVEPIGAVLTILAAQLIIPALPYLLSFAAGAMLYVVVEELIPEMSQGRHSNIGTVFFAAGFSVMMALDVALG
;
A
#
# COMPACT_ATOMS: atom_id res chain seq x y z
N MET A 1 14.72 -8.55 16.16
CA MET A 1 15.07 -7.16 15.81
C MET A 1 14.68 -6.83 14.39
N GLU A 2 15.12 -7.64 13.40
CA GLU A 2 14.85 -7.43 11.97
C GLU A 2 13.35 -7.35 11.62
N VAL A 3 12.55 -8.32 12.08
CA VAL A 3 11.09 -8.32 11.84
C VAL A 3 10.41 -7.07 12.39
N PHE A 4 10.77 -6.66 13.59
CA PHE A 4 10.21 -5.46 14.22
C PHE A 4 10.55 -4.19 13.44
N LEU A 5 11.80 -4.05 13.01
CA LEU A 5 12.21 -2.92 12.17
C LEU A 5 11.50 -2.94 10.82
N GLY A 6 11.46 -4.12 10.17
CA GLY A 6 10.79 -4.26 8.88
C GLY A 6 9.31 -3.89 8.91
N ILE A 7 8.59 -4.23 9.97
CA ILE A 7 7.19 -3.85 10.16
C ILE A 7 7.02 -2.34 10.35
N LEU A 8 7.99 -1.66 10.97
CA LEU A 8 7.91 -0.23 11.22
C LEU A 8 8.35 0.63 10.04
N ILE A 9 9.19 0.12 9.15
CA ILE A 9 9.75 0.88 8.02
C ILE A 9 8.67 1.53 7.14
N PRO A 10 7.60 0.83 6.70
CA PRO A 10 6.52 1.45 5.94
C PRO A 10 5.87 2.63 6.67
N PHE A 11 5.46 2.43 7.90
CA PHE A 11 4.88 3.47 8.76
C PHE A 11 5.79 4.69 8.91
N LEU A 12 7.10 4.49 9.02
CA LEU A 12 8.06 5.59 9.07
C LEU A 12 8.10 6.36 7.74
N GLY A 13 7.88 5.70 6.61
CA GLY A 13 7.69 6.33 5.30
C GLY A 13 6.51 7.29 5.30
N THR A 14 5.33 6.80 5.70
CA THR A 14 4.10 7.60 5.83
C THR A 14 4.30 8.79 6.80
N ALA A 15 4.90 8.55 7.96
CA ALA A 15 5.17 9.58 8.95
C ALA A 15 6.16 10.65 8.42
N ALA A 16 7.20 10.25 7.70
CA ALA A 16 8.16 11.16 7.08
C ALA A 16 7.50 12.02 5.99
N GLY A 17 6.64 11.42 5.17
CA GLY A 17 5.82 12.14 4.19
C GLY A 17 4.87 13.14 4.84
N ALA A 18 4.16 12.73 5.88
CA ALA A 18 3.28 13.60 6.65
C ALA A 18 4.03 14.80 7.26
N ALA A 19 5.30 14.62 7.62
CA ALA A 19 6.14 15.69 8.18
C ALA A 19 6.45 16.81 7.17
N CYS A 20 6.22 16.62 5.86
CA CYS A 20 6.35 17.67 4.84
C CYS A 20 5.52 18.90 5.19
N VAL A 21 4.39 18.76 5.89
CA VAL A 21 3.51 19.88 6.32
C VAL A 21 4.23 20.92 7.19
N PHE A 22 5.32 20.57 7.86
CA PHE A 22 6.09 21.51 8.67
C PHE A 22 6.98 22.43 7.82
N PHE A 23 7.40 21.98 6.65
CA PHE A 23 8.35 22.67 5.78
C PHE A 23 7.69 23.35 4.59
N MET A 24 6.61 22.78 4.06
CA MET A 24 5.90 23.33 2.91
C MET A 24 4.88 24.39 3.32
N LYS A 25 4.71 25.41 2.48
CA LYS A 25 3.81 26.55 2.74
C LYS A 25 2.51 26.48 1.96
N SER A 26 2.44 25.67 0.92
CA SER A 26 1.29 25.53 0.02
C SER A 26 0.96 24.07 -0.22
N SER A 27 -0.23 23.80 -0.76
CA SER A 27 -0.60 22.48 -1.28
C SER A 27 0.38 22.02 -2.36
N LEU A 28 0.48 20.70 -2.56
CA LEU A 28 1.23 20.12 -3.67
C LEU A 28 0.58 20.58 -4.99
N GLY A 29 1.42 21.00 -5.94
CA GLY A 29 0.93 21.30 -7.28
C GLY A 29 0.53 20.02 -8.02
N ASP A 30 -0.46 20.12 -8.93
CA ASP A 30 -1.03 18.98 -9.66
C ASP A 30 0.02 18.08 -10.32
N LEU A 31 1.08 18.65 -10.91
CA LEU A 31 2.14 17.87 -11.53
C LEU A 31 2.92 17.02 -10.52
N VAL A 32 3.18 17.58 -9.33
CA VAL A 32 3.88 16.87 -8.26
C VAL A 32 3.00 15.74 -7.73
N GLN A 33 1.72 16.01 -7.46
CA GLN A 33 0.77 15.02 -6.96
C GLN A 33 0.64 13.85 -7.94
N ARG A 34 0.45 14.13 -9.24
CA ARG A 34 0.39 13.12 -10.30
C ARG A 34 1.69 12.31 -10.45
N SER A 35 2.84 12.97 -10.26
CA SER A 35 4.14 12.27 -10.27
C SER A 35 4.25 11.32 -9.10
N LEU A 36 3.84 11.74 -7.91
CA LEU A 36 3.90 10.95 -6.69
C LEU A 36 2.94 9.76 -6.75
N ALA A 37 1.68 9.99 -7.20
CA ALA A 37 0.70 8.93 -7.39
C ALA A 37 1.16 7.90 -8.44
N GLY A 38 1.72 8.36 -9.57
CA GLY A 38 2.29 7.47 -10.57
C GLY A 38 3.45 6.66 -10.04
N PHE A 39 4.36 7.27 -9.30
CA PHE A 39 5.50 6.58 -8.71
C PHE A 39 5.04 5.50 -7.71
N ALA A 40 4.13 5.83 -6.80
CA ALA A 40 3.55 4.90 -5.84
C ALA A 40 2.87 3.71 -6.55
N ALA A 41 2.02 3.99 -7.55
CA ALA A 41 1.37 2.96 -8.36
C ALA A 41 2.38 2.01 -9.01
N GLY A 42 3.48 2.53 -9.55
CA GLY A 42 4.54 1.72 -10.15
C GLY A 42 5.23 0.80 -9.14
N VAL A 43 5.57 1.32 -7.97
CA VAL A 43 6.15 0.53 -6.86
C VAL A 43 5.20 -0.58 -6.43
N MET A 44 3.91 -0.25 -6.20
CA MET A 44 2.90 -1.23 -5.77
C MET A 44 2.68 -2.35 -6.78
N VAL A 45 2.63 -2.03 -8.10
CA VAL A 45 2.49 -3.05 -9.15
C VAL A 45 3.69 -3.98 -9.15
N ALA A 46 4.91 -3.46 -9.10
CA ALA A 46 6.12 -4.27 -9.06
C ALA A 46 6.17 -5.16 -7.81
N ALA A 47 5.91 -4.60 -6.62
CA ALA A 47 5.85 -5.34 -5.36
C ALA A 47 4.82 -6.48 -5.41
N SER A 48 3.62 -6.19 -5.94
CA SER A 48 2.56 -7.20 -6.08
C SER A 48 3.00 -8.39 -6.95
N ILE A 49 3.79 -8.14 -7.99
CA ILE A 49 4.26 -9.18 -8.90
C ILE A 49 5.43 -9.95 -8.28
N TRP A 50 6.55 -9.27 -7.98
CA TRP A 50 7.80 -9.92 -7.58
C TRP A 50 7.80 -10.40 -6.14
N SER A 51 7.35 -9.58 -5.20
CA SER A 51 7.41 -9.95 -3.79
C SER A 51 6.24 -10.84 -3.35
N LEU A 52 5.10 -10.85 -4.06
CA LEU A 52 3.90 -11.54 -3.59
C LEU A 52 3.41 -12.63 -4.54
N LEU A 53 3.09 -12.32 -5.82
CA LEU A 53 2.49 -13.30 -6.73
C LEU A 53 3.49 -14.37 -7.19
N ILE A 54 4.72 -13.99 -7.53
CA ILE A 54 5.74 -14.96 -7.94
C ILE A 54 6.04 -15.95 -6.82
N PRO A 55 6.36 -15.52 -5.57
CA PRO A 55 6.57 -16.44 -4.45
C PRO A 55 5.34 -17.31 -4.14
N ALA A 56 4.11 -16.80 -4.30
CA ALA A 56 2.90 -17.59 -4.11
C ALA A 56 2.78 -18.75 -5.11
N ILE A 57 3.10 -18.50 -6.38
CA ILE A 57 3.09 -19.52 -7.44
C ILE A 57 4.21 -20.52 -7.22
N GLU A 58 5.41 -20.08 -6.87
CA GLU A 58 6.57 -20.93 -6.61
C GLU A 58 6.36 -21.86 -5.42
N GLN A 59 5.79 -21.37 -4.33
CA GLN A 59 5.41 -22.19 -3.16
C GLN A 59 4.35 -23.24 -3.51
N SER A 60 3.59 -23.02 -4.57
CA SER A 60 2.53 -23.91 -5.05
C SER A 60 3.03 -24.90 -6.13
N ALA A 61 4.34 -24.96 -6.43
CA ALA A 61 4.92 -25.75 -7.52
C ALA A 61 4.57 -27.25 -7.44
N ALA A 62 4.37 -27.78 -6.25
CA ALA A 62 3.96 -29.19 -6.04
C ALA A 62 2.60 -29.52 -6.70
N LEU A 63 1.76 -28.53 -7.00
CA LEU A 63 0.49 -28.68 -7.72
C LEU A 63 0.67 -28.83 -9.24
N GLY A 64 1.90 -28.78 -9.77
CA GLY A 64 2.19 -28.90 -11.19
C GLY A 64 1.45 -27.83 -12.02
N LYS A 65 0.63 -28.26 -12.98
CA LYS A 65 -0.13 -27.33 -13.84
C LYS A 65 -1.16 -26.47 -13.08
N LEU A 66 -1.53 -26.83 -11.86
CA LEU A 66 -2.45 -26.08 -11.01
C LEU A 66 -1.75 -25.16 -10.02
N SER A 67 -0.44 -24.96 -10.12
CA SER A 67 0.34 -24.06 -9.24
C SER A 67 -0.15 -22.63 -9.22
N PHE A 68 -0.82 -22.19 -10.31
CA PHE A 68 -1.44 -20.86 -10.37
C PHE A 68 -2.71 -20.73 -9.51
N PHE A 69 -3.37 -21.84 -9.14
CA PHE A 69 -4.71 -21.79 -8.52
C PHE A 69 -4.73 -21.11 -7.15
N PRO A 70 -3.80 -21.36 -6.20
CA PRO A 70 -3.74 -20.61 -4.95
C PRO A 70 -3.55 -19.11 -5.18
N ALA A 71 -2.66 -18.75 -6.11
CA ALA A 71 -2.43 -17.34 -6.48
C ALA A 71 -3.69 -16.70 -7.09
N PHE A 72 -4.36 -17.38 -8.01
CA PHE A 72 -5.60 -16.92 -8.60
C PHE A 72 -6.71 -16.71 -7.55
N ALA A 73 -6.94 -17.71 -6.69
CA ALA A 73 -8.00 -17.65 -5.70
C ALA A 73 -7.72 -16.58 -4.64
N GLY A 74 -6.48 -16.52 -4.11
CA GLY A 74 -6.09 -15.50 -3.14
C GLY A 74 -6.21 -14.09 -3.71
N PHE A 75 -5.74 -13.87 -4.95
CA PHE A 75 -5.85 -12.59 -5.64
C PHE A 75 -7.31 -12.09 -5.71
N TRP A 76 -8.21 -12.92 -6.19
CA TRP A 76 -9.64 -12.55 -6.25
C TRP A 76 -10.25 -12.29 -4.87
N LEU A 77 -9.86 -13.06 -3.85
CA LEU A 77 -10.31 -12.81 -2.49
C LEU A 77 -9.82 -11.46 -1.97
N GLY A 78 -8.57 -11.06 -2.30
CA GLY A 78 -8.04 -9.74 -1.96
C GLY A 78 -8.80 -8.61 -2.63
N VAL A 79 -9.05 -8.71 -3.95
CA VAL A 79 -9.86 -7.75 -4.70
C VAL A 79 -11.26 -7.61 -4.10
N LEU A 80 -11.94 -8.73 -3.84
CA LEU A 80 -13.30 -8.73 -3.29
C LEU A 80 -13.34 -8.20 -1.84
N PHE A 81 -12.30 -8.44 -1.07
CA PHE A 81 -12.17 -7.90 0.28
C PHE A 81 -12.12 -6.37 0.25
N LEU A 82 -11.23 -5.78 -0.56
CA LEU A 82 -11.14 -4.33 -0.68
C LEU A 82 -12.42 -3.71 -1.25
N LEU A 83 -12.96 -4.29 -2.32
CA LEU A 83 -14.25 -3.86 -2.86
C LEU A 83 -15.37 -3.87 -1.81
N THR A 84 -15.32 -4.82 -0.87
CA THR A 84 -16.31 -4.89 0.21
C THR A 84 -16.07 -3.80 1.25
N LEU A 85 -14.82 -3.58 1.67
CA LEU A 85 -14.47 -2.51 2.60
C LEU A 85 -14.83 -1.13 2.03
N ASP A 86 -14.51 -0.91 0.78
CA ASP A 86 -14.80 0.30 0.03
C ASP A 86 -16.30 0.66 0.06
N ARG A 87 -17.16 -0.36 -0.10
CA ARG A 87 -18.63 -0.20 -0.03
C ARG A 87 -19.16 -0.06 1.39
N MET A 88 -18.44 -0.53 2.41
CA MET A 88 -18.92 -0.56 3.80
C MET A 88 -18.44 0.62 4.63
N ILE A 89 -17.37 1.28 4.24
CA ILE A 89 -16.75 2.37 5.01
C ILE A 89 -16.98 3.68 4.28
N PRO A 90 -17.55 4.72 4.95
CA PRO A 90 -17.72 6.03 4.35
C PRO A 90 -16.34 6.69 4.19
N HIS A 91 -15.96 7.01 2.96
CA HIS A 91 -14.68 7.62 2.65
C HIS A 91 -14.80 8.59 1.47
N LEU A 92 -13.77 9.39 1.26
CA LEU A 92 -13.72 10.40 0.20
C LEU A 92 -12.33 10.43 -0.43
N HIS A 93 -12.28 10.14 -1.72
CA HIS A 93 -11.03 10.25 -2.49
C HIS A 93 -10.58 11.70 -2.65
N ILE A 94 -9.28 11.92 -2.70
CA ILE A 94 -8.69 13.24 -2.87
C ILE A 94 -9.09 13.78 -4.25
N GLY A 95 -9.62 15.02 -4.26
CA GLY A 95 -10.13 15.63 -5.49
C GLY A 95 -11.55 15.26 -5.88
N SER A 96 -12.22 14.33 -5.18
CA SER A 96 -13.64 14.02 -5.36
C SER A 96 -14.52 14.96 -4.52
N GLU A 97 -15.71 15.29 -5.08
CA GLU A 97 -16.76 16.00 -4.32
C GLU A 97 -17.80 15.05 -3.75
N GLN A 98 -17.82 13.80 -4.20
CA GLN A 98 -18.79 12.79 -3.78
C GLN A 98 -18.11 11.76 -2.89
N ALA A 99 -18.67 11.60 -1.68
CA ALA A 99 -18.24 10.55 -0.76
C ALA A 99 -18.78 9.19 -1.22
N GLU A 100 -18.00 8.16 -1.02
CA GLU A 100 -18.35 6.77 -1.29
C GLU A 100 -18.71 6.03 0.00
N GLY A 101 -19.33 4.84 -0.13
CA GLY A 101 -19.83 4.06 0.99
C GLY A 101 -21.14 4.58 1.59
N PRO A 102 -21.47 4.18 2.83
CA PRO A 102 -22.70 4.57 3.50
C PRO A 102 -22.73 6.08 3.81
N LYS A 103 -23.92 6.67 3.82
CA LYS A 103 -24.09 8.06 4.27
C LYS A 103 -23.58 8.21 5.71
N SER A 104 -22.77 9.24 5.93
CA SER A 104 -22.11 9.50 7.20
C SER A 104 -22.08 10.99 7.51
N ASP A 105 -22.13 11.32 8.80
CA ASP A 105 -21.95 12.70 9.31
C ASP A 105 -20.47 13.03 9.59
N LEU A 106 -19.54 12.20 9.12
CA LEU A 106 -18.11 12.45 9.25
C LEU A 106 -17.71 13.71 8.46
N SER A 107 -16.75 14.45 9.02
CA SER A 107 -16.17 15.59 8.30
C SER A 107 -15.46 15.12 7.01
N ARG A 108 -15.38 16.00 6.01
CA ARG A 108 -14.62 15.76 4.77
C ARG A 108 -13.20 15.25 5.07
N THR A 109 -12.52 15.93 5.98
CA THR A 109 -11.19 15.58 6.48
C THR A 109 -11.12 14.13 7.02
N ALA A 110 -12.09 13.75 7.85
CA ALA A 110 -12.12 12.39 8.41
C ALA A 110 -12.33 11.33 7.34
N MET A 111 -13.18 11.58 6.34
CA MET A 111 -13.41 10.68 5.21
C MET A 111 -12.18 10.54 4.32
N MET A 112 -11.41 11.61 4.09
CA MET A 112 -10.15 11.56 3.36
C MET A 112 -9.09 10.71 4.10
N VAL A 113 -8.96 10.88 5.42
CA VAL A 113 -8.05 10.06 6.24
C VAL A 113 -8.48 8.59 6.22
N LEU A 114 -9.78 8.32 6.26
CA LEU A 114 -10.29 6.94 6.16
C LEU A 114 -9.99 6.29 4.80
N ALA A 115 -10.12 7.02 3.68
CA ALA A 115 -9.76 6.51 2.36
C ALA A 115 -8.33 5.95 2.38
N VAL A 116 -7.34 6.77 2.72
CA VAL A 116 -5.94 6.32 2.74
C VAL A 116 -5.67 5.27 3.83
N THR A 117 -6.38 5.33 4.96
CA THR A 117 -6.29 4.26 5.97
C THR A 117 -6.71 2.90 5.40
N LEU A 118 -7.75 2.86 4.55
CA LEU A 118 -8.19 1.64 3.87
C LEU A 118 -7.10 1.09 2.94
N HIS A 119 -6.37 1.97 2.25
CA HIS A 119 -5.30 1.60 1.33
C HIS A 119 -4.06 1.06 2.06
N ASN A 120 -3.75 1.59 3.22
CA ASN A 120 -2.62 1.16 4.04
C ASN A 120 -2.84 -0.22 4.71
N ILE A 121 -4.10 -0.72 4.78
CA ILE A 121 -4.38 -2.07 5.30
C ILE A 121 -3.70 -3.16 4.45
N PRO A 122 -3.90 -3.24 3.12
CA PRO A 122 -3.20 -4.20 2.26
C PRO A 122 -1.69 -4.15 2.35
N GLU A 123 -1.11 -2.97 2.51
CA GLU A 123 0.32 -2.77 2.62
C GLU A 123 0.87 -3.38 3.90
N GLY A 124 0.22 -3.10 5.03
CA GLY A 124 0.55 -3.75 6.29
C GLY A 124 0.41 -5.28 6.21
N MET A 125 -0.66 -5.77 5.56
CA MET A 125 -0.85 -7.20 5.36
C MET A 125 0.24 -7.81 4.46
N ALA A 126 0.67 -7.13 3.39
CA ALA A 126 1.73 -7.57 2.50
C ALA A 126 3.06 -7.75 3.26
N VAL A 127 3.45 -6.75 4.05
CA VAL A 127 4.63 -6.83 4.92
C VAL A 127 4.47 -7.98 5.93
N GLY A 128 3.31 -8.08 6.56
CA GLY A 128 3.02 -9.13 7.55
C GLY A 128 3.15 -10.52 6.98
N VAL A 129 2.62 -10.77 5.79
CA VAL A 129 2.66 -12.08 5.13
C VAL A 129 4.08 -12.45 4.71
N MET A 130 4.88 -11.50 4.24
CA MET A 130 6.29 -11.74 3.91
C MET A 130 7.10 -12.11 5.15
N TYR A 131 6.95 -11.38 6.25
CA TYR A 131 7.63 -11.75 7.50
C TYR A 131 7.09 -13.04 8.11
N ALA A 132 5.81 -13.37 7.95
CA ALA A 132 5.28 -14.67 8.34
C ALA A 132 5.92 -15.81 7.53
N GLY A 133 6.08 -15.64 6.22
CA GLY A 133 6.77 -16.57 5.35
C GLY A 133 8.23 -16.77 5.76
N PHE A 134 8.96 -15.69 6.02
CA PHE A 134 10.33 -15.74 6.54
C PHE A 134 10.40 -16.50 7.88
N LEU A 135 9.54 -16.16 8.83
CA LEU A 135 9.51 -16.81 10.15
C LEU A 135 9.11 -18.27 10.09
N SER A 136 8.32 -18.69 9.11
CA SER A 136 7.96 -20.09 8.88
C SER A 136 9.07 -20.92 8.18
N GLY A 137 10.16 -20.27 7.78
CA GLY A 137 11.25 -20.92 7.05
C GLY A 137 10.93 -21.27 5.60
N SER A 138 10.02 -20.50 4.96
CA SER A 138 9.70 -20.68 3.54
C SER A 138 10.97 -20.48 2.69
N PRO A 139 11.38 -21.45 1.85
CA PRO A 139 12.58 -21.29 1.02
C PRO A 139 12.53 -20.13 0.01
N GLN A 140 11.33 -19.71 -0.35
CA GLN A 140 11.09 -18.65 -1.33
C GLN A 140 11.08 -17.24 -0.72
N ILE A 141 11.12 -17.13 0.63
CA ILE A 141 11.02 -15.84 1.32
C ILE A 141 12.19 -15.69 2.29
N THR A 142 13.11 -14.81 1.93
CA THR A 142 14.28 -14.48 2.74
C THR A 142 14.01 -13.25 3.61
N ALA A 143 14.84 -12.99 4.63
CA ALA A 143 14.80 -11.74 5.37
C ALA A 143 15.05 -10.53 4.46
N ALA A 144 15.91 -10.71 3.45
CA ALA A 144 16.27 -9.65 2.51
C ALA A 144 15.10 -9.33 1.56
N SER A 145 14.37 -10.33 1.04
CA SER A 145 13.18 -10.09 0.21
C SER A 145 12.04 -9.43 1.02
N ALA A 146 11.83 -9.83 2.28
CA ALA A 146 10.87 -9.17 3.16
C ALA A 146 11.26 -7.72 3.45
N LEU A 147 12.55 -7.44 3.63
CA LEU A 147 13.06 -6.07 3.81
C LEU A 147 12.94 -5.25 2.51
N ALA A 148 13.20 -5.84 1.34
CA ALA A 148 13.03 -5.18 0.05
C ALA A 148 11.60 -4.69 -0.14
N LEU A 149 10.60 -5.54 0.18
CA LEU A 149 9.20 -5.14 0.15
C LEU A 149 8.92 -3.99 1.15
N SER A 150 9.40 -4.11 2.40
CA SER A 150 9.20 -3.06 3.42
C SER A 150 9.80 -1.71 2.98
N LEU A 151 10.97 -1.71 2.37
CA LEU A 151 11.61 -0.51 1.84
C LEU A 151 10.84 0.06 0.64
N GLY A 152 10.39 -0.79 -0.26
CA GLY A 152 9.57 -0.39 -1.41
C GLY A 152 8.28 0.29 -0.95
N ILE A 153 7.57 -0.32 -0.01
CA ILE A 153 6.36 0.26 0.58
C ILE A 153 6.68 1.58 1.30
N ALA A 154 7.77 1.67 2.07
CA ALA A 154 8.14 2.92 2.73
C ALA A 154 8.42 4.07 1.75
N ILE A 155 9.03 3.76 0.60
CA ILE A 155 9.32 4.75 -0.45
C ILE A 155 8.02 5.28 -1.07
N GLN A 156 7.03 4.42 -1.32
CA GLN A 156 5.73 4.86 -1.85
C GLN A 156 4.87 5.57 -0.79
N ASN A 157 4.95 5.17 0.47
CA ASN A 157 4.19 5.76 1.57
C ASN A 157 4.65 7.17 1.93
N PHE A 158 5.88 7.54 1.59
CA PHE A 158 6.33 8.92 1.74
C PHE A 158 5.46 9.91 0.92
N PRO A 159 5.24 9.72 -0.39
CA PRO A 159 4.21 10.45 -1.13
C PRO A 159 2.84 10.47 -0.45
N GLU A 160 2.35 9.34 -0.02
CA GLU A 160 1.00 9.18 0.54
C GLU A 160 0.81 9.99 1.83
N GLY A 161 1.78 9.95 2.75
CA GLY A 161 1.75 10.77 3.95
C GLY A 161 1.71 12.28 3.65
N ALA A 162 2.42 12.72 2.60
CA ALA A 162 2.39 14.11 2.15
C ALA A 162 1.03 14.47 1.50
N ILE A 163 0.49 13.58 0.67
CA ILE A 163 -0.80 13.74 -0.01
C ILE A 163 -1.96 13.88 1.01
N ILE A 164 -1.88 13.28 2.20
CA ILE A 164 -2.88 13.46 3.25
C ILE A 164 -2.64 14.75 4.02
N SER A 165 -1.45 14.94 4.57
CA SER A 165 -1.15 16.01 5.51
C SER A 165 -1.25 17.40 4.88
N MET A 166 -0.90 17.54 3.60
CA MET A 166 -0.91 18.83 2.90
C MET A 166 -2.31 19.36 2.61
N PRO A 167 -3.28 18.58 2.07
CA PRO A 167 -4.67 19.01 1.94
C PRO A 167 -5.32 19.34 3.29
N LEU A 168 -5.10 18.52 4.33
CA LEU A 168 -5.61 18.82 5.68
C LEU A 168 -5.16 20.20 6.15
N ARG A 169 -3.91 20.56 5.88
CA ARG A 169 -3.38 21.88 6.17
C ARG A 169 -4.04 22.97 5.32
N ALA A 170 -4.31 22.71 4.04
CA ALA A 170 -4.97 23.65 3.13
C ALA A 170 -6.43 23.89 3.53
N GLU A 171 -7.13 22.91 4.09
CA GLU A 171 -8.49 23.03 4.64
C GLU A 171 -8.55 23.80 5.97
N GLY A 172 -7.42 24.27 6.50
CA GLY A 172 -7.38 25.13 7.69
C GLY A 172 -6.93 24.42 8.97
N GLU A 173 -6.66 23.12 8.94
CA GLU A 173 -6.10 22.42 10.09
C GLU A 173 -4.73 22.99 10.47
N ASN A 174 -4.40 23.00 11.76
CA ASN A 174 -3.05 23.37 12.17
C ASN A 174 -2.04 22.28 11.78
N ARG A 175 -0.76 22.66 11.65
CA ARG A 175 0.31 21.73 11.20
C ARG A 175 0.40 20.47 12.03
N GLY A 176 0.21 20.54 13.34
CA GLY A 176 0.29 19.37 14.23
C GLY A 176 -0.86 18.40 13.99
N ARG A 177 -2.09 18.88 13.80
CA ARG A 177 -3.25 18.03 13.48
C ARG A 177 -3.16 17.45 12.08
N ALA A 178 -2.73 18.22 11.11
CA ALA A 178 -2.50 17.73 9.75
C ALA A 178 -1.42 16.65 9.71
N PHE A 179 -0.29 16.84 10.42
CA PHE A 179 0.73 15.82 10.61
C PHE A 179 0.16 14.56 11.27
N LEU A 180 -0.57 14.73 12.38
CA LEU A 180 -1.14 13.60 13.12
C LEU A 180 -2.15 12.81 12.26
N GLY A 181 -2.95 13.49 11.42
CA GLY A 181 -3.84 12.84 10.46
C GLY A 181 -3.10 11.92 9.50
N GLY A 182 -2.00 12.41 8.91
CA GLY A 182 -1.15 11.58 8.05
C GLY A 182 -0.47 10.42 8.80
N VAL A 183 0.03 10.65 10.02
CA VAL A 183 0.63 9.57 10.83
C VAL A 183 -0.40 8.51 11.21
N LEU A 184 -1.60 8.92 11.61
CA LEU A 184 -2.65 7.98 12.02
C LEU A 184 -3.15 7.12 10.85
N SER A 185 -3.18 7.64 9.62
CA SER A 185 -3.53 6.81 8.45
C SER A 185 -2.54 5.66 8.23
N GLY A 186 -1.25 5.88 8.51
CA GLY A 186 -0.22 4.84 8.41
C GLY A 186 -0.18 3.89 9.62
N ALA A 187 -0.80 4.22 10.75
CA ALA A 187 -0.74 3.38 11.95
C ALA A 187 -1.35 1.98 11.76
N VAL A 188 -2.23 1.81 10.78
CA VAL A 188 -2.82 0.50 10.43
C VAL A 188 -1.81 -0.45 9.79
N GLU A 189 -0.71 0.05 9.21
CA GLU A 189 0.32 -0.76 8.57
C GLU A 189 1.01 -1.70 9.58
N PRO A 190 1.64 -1.22 10.67
CA PRO A 190 2.24 -2.11 11.66
C PRO A 190 1.20 -2.97 12.38
N ILE A 191 -0.02 -2.48 12.60
CA ILE A 191 -1.11 -3.26 13.19
C ILE A 191 -1.50 -4.39 12.25
N GLY A 192 -1.74 -4.10 10.97
CA GLY A 192 -2.08 -5.08 9.94
C GLY A 192 -0.98 -6.13 9.77
N ALA A 193 0.29 -5.72 9.78
CA ALA A 193 1.43 -6.62 9.69
C ALA A 193 1.47 -7.60 10.88
N VAL A 194 1.34 -7.11 12.11
CA VAL A 194 1.33 -7.96 13.32
C VAL A 194 0.15 -8.93 13.30
N LEU A 195 -1.05 -8.46 12.99
CA LEU A 195 -2.24 -9.31 12.90
C LEU A 195 -2.08 -10.39 11.84
N THR A 196 -1.50 -10.04 10.69
CA THR A 196 -1.25 -10.99 9.59
C THR A 196 -0.21 -12.03 9.97
N ILE A 197 0.89 -11.66 10.65
CA ILE A 197 1.88 -12.61 11.17
C ILE A 197 1.22 -13.60 12.13
N LEU A 198 0.42 -13.11 13.07
CA LEU A 198 -0.27 -13.96 14.05
C LEU A 198 -1.26 -14.91 13.36
N ALA A 199 -2.03 -14.43 12.39
CA ALA A 199 -2.96 -15.25 11.63
C ALA A 199 -2.23 -16.30 10.78
N ALA A 200 -1.16 -15.92 10.09
CA ALA A 200 -0.40 -16.80 9.22
C ALA A 200 0.28 -17.96 9.98
N GLN A 201 0.74 -17.72 11.22
CA GLN A 201 1.32 -18.78 12.08
C GLN A 201 0.32 -19.91 12.38
N LEU A 202 -0.98 -19.62 12.35
CA LEU A 202 -2.04 -20.62 12.55
C LEU A 202 -2.34 -21.43 11.28
N ILE A 203 -1.97 -20.90 10.08
CA ILE A 203 -2.39 -21.47 8.80
C ILE A 203 -1.23 -21.41 7.79
N ILE A 204 -0.06 -22.00 8.14
CA ILE A 204 1.12 -22.05 7.23
C ILE A 204 0.78 -22.56 5.82
N PRO A 205 -0.06 -23.62 5.64
CA PRO A 205 -0.41 -24.11 4.30
C PRO A 205 -1.18 -23.08 3.44
N ALA A 206 -1.73 -22.03 4.03
CA ALA A 206 -2.45 -20.98 3.31
C ALA A 206 -1.55 -19.80 2.87
N LEU A 207 -0.24 -19.86 3.12
CA LEU A 207 0.69 -18.78 2.80
C LEU A 207 0.61 -18.33 1.33
N PRO A 208 0.54 -19.21 0.30
CA PRO A 208 0.36 -18.77 -1.08
C PRO A 208 -0.93 -17.99 -1.33
N TYR A 209 -2.01 -18.35 -0.64
CA TYR A 209 -3.27 -17.61 -0.72
C TYR A 209 -3.18 -16.24 -0.04
N LEU A 210 -2.47 -16.13 1.08
CA LEU A 210 -2.30 -14.87 1.81
C LEU A 210 -1.39 -13.88 1.06
N LEU A 211 -0.30 -14.38 0.44
CA LEU A 211 0.57 -13.58 -0.43
C LEU A 211 -0.23 -12.98 -1.59
N SER A 212 -0.96 -13.81 -2.30
CA SER A 212 -1.76 -13.36 -3.44
C SER A 212 -2.99 -12.56 -3.04
N PHE A 213 -3.55 -12.78 -1.86
CA PHE A 213 -4.58 -11.92 -1.28
C PHE A 213 -4.07 -10.49 -1.09
N ALA A 214 -2.90 -10.33 -0.48
CA ALA A 214 -2.29 -9.01 -0.32
C ALA A 214 -2.01 -8.35 -1.68
N ALA A 215 -1.50 -9.11 -2.67
CA ALA A 215 -1.28 -8.62 -4.02
C ALA A 215 -2.58 -8.15 -4.70
N GLY A 216 -3.66 -8.93 -4.58
CA GLY A 216 -4.97 -8.57 -5.14
C GLY A 216 -5.56 -7.32 -4.52
N ALA A 217 -5.45 -7.18 -3.20
CA ALA A 217 -5.87 -6.00 -2.48
C ALA A 217 -5.05 -4.75 -2.88
N MET A 218 -3.72 -4.87 -2.98
CA MET A 218 -2.85 -3.77 -3.45
C MET A 218 -3.17 -3.36 -4.88
N LEU A 219 -3.37 -4.31 -5.80
CA LEU A 219 -3.71 -3.98 -7.19
C LEU A 219 -5.11 -3.38 -7.33
N TYR A 220 -6.06 -3.70 -6.45
CA TYR A 220 -7.34 -3.01 -6.36
C TYR A 220 -7.13 -1.51 -6.11
N VAL A 221 -6.34 -1.16 -5.09
CA VAL A 221 -6.01 0.24 -4.76
C VAL A 221 -5.33 0.96 -5.94
N VAL A 222 -4.38 0.30 -6.58
CA VAL A 222 -3.70 0.89 -7.76
C VAL A 222 -4.68 1.26 -8.85
N VAL A 223 -5.62 0.38 -9.17
CA VAL A 223 -6.56 0.58 -10.28
C VAL A 223 -7.67 1.56 -9.92
N GLU A 224 -8.20 1.46 -8.71
CA GLU A 224 -9.33 2.27 -8.25
C GLU A 224 -8.93 3.70 -7.90
N GLU A 225 -7.71 3.91 -7.39
CA GLU A 225 -7.31 5.20 -6.88
C GLU A 225 -6.07 5.79 -7.58
N LEU A 226 -4.93 5.11 -7.55
CA LEU A 226 -3.67 5.71 -7.98
C LEU A 226 -3.61 5.96 -9.49
N ILE A 227 -4.17 5.07 -10.31
CA ILE A 227 -4.24 5.28 -11.78
C ILE A 227 -5.16 6.45 -12.13
N PRO A 228 -6.39 6.57 -11.60
CA PRO A 228 -7.20 7.76 -11.75
C PRO A 228 -6.48 9.04 -11.31
N GLU A 229 -5.86 9.05 -10.13
CA GLU A 229 -5.19 10.24 -9.58
C GLU A 229 -4.01 10.69 -10.46
N MET A 230 -3.13 9.77 -10.88
CA MET A 230 -2.00 10.12 -11.75
C MET A 230 -2.42 10.62 -13.13
N SER A 231 -3.69 10.35 -13.54
CA SER A 231 -4.25 10.70 -14.84
C SER A 231 -5.15 11.92 -14.81
N GLN A 232 -5.42 12.51 -13.65
CA GLN A 232 -6.33 13.67 -13.51
C GLN A 232 -5.87 14.91 -14.27
N GLY A 233 -6.85 15.77 -14.64
CA GLY A 233 -6.61 17.08 -15.23
C GLY A 233 -6.19 17.04 -16.70
N ARG A 234 -5.32 17.99 -17.13
CA ARG A 234 -4.88 18.08 -18.52
C ARG A 234 -3.97 16.91 -18.87
N HIS A 235 -4.13 16.35 -20.06
CA HIS A 235 -3.30 15.26 -20.55
C HIS A 235 -1.80 15.57 -20.37
N SER A 236 -1.06 14.63 -19.78
CA SER A 236 0.36 14.72 -19.53
C SER A 236 0.93 13.30 -19.34
N ASN A 237 2.14 13.07 -19.80
CA ASN A 237 2.82 11.78 -19.64
C ASN A 237 3.55 11.66 -18.30
N ILE A 238 3.44 12.66 -17.41
CA ILE A 238 4.22 12.72 -16.18
C ILE A 238 3.92 11.53 -15.26
N GLY A 239 2.63 11.22 -15.03
CA GLY A 239 2.21 10.06 -14.23
C GLY A 239 2.78 8.75 -14.79
N THR A 240 2.70 8.56 -16.11
CA THR A 240 3.23 7.36 -16.78
C THR A 240 4.74 7.22 -16.64
N VAL A 241 5.49 8.32 -16.79
CA VAL A 241 6.96 8.31 -16.62
C VAL A 241 7.34 7.97 -15.18
N PHE A 242 6.64 8.56 -14.21
CA PHE A 242 6.90 8.27 -12.81
C PHE A 242 6.42 6.87 -12.40
N PHE A 243 5.34 6.37 -12.98
CA PHE A 243 4.95 4.96 -12.84
C PHE A 243 6.07 4.02 -13.29
N ALA A 244 6.62 4.24 -14.48
CA ALA A 244 7.74 3.45 -14.98
C ALA A 244 8.98 3.56 -14.08
N ALA A 245 9.26 4.74 -13.52
CA ALA A 245 10.35 4.94 -12.57
C ALA A 245 10.14 4.16 -11.27
N GLY A 246 8.95 4.26 -10.65
CA GLY A 246 8.59 3.53 -9.42
C GLY A 246 8.64 2.02 -9.62
N PHE A 247 8.06 1.54 -10.72
CA PHE A 247 8.13 0.13 -11.12
C PHE A 247 9.57 -0.36 -11.24
N SER A 248 10.43 0.41 -11.91
CA SER A 248 11.83 0.05 -12.11
C SER A 248 12.63 0.05 -10.81
N VAL A 249 12.37 1.00 -9.91
CA VAL A 249 13.02 1.07 -8.59
C VAL A 249 12.67 -0.14 -7.77
N MET A 250 11.37 -0.48 -7.68
CA MET A 250 10.94 -1.64 -6.89
C MET A 250 11.42 -2.96 -7.47
N MET A 251 11.35 -3.13 -8.81
CA MET A 251 11.90 -4.29 -9.49
C MET A 251 13.40 -4.45 -9.19
N ALA A 252 14.16 -3.34 -9.20
CA ALA A 252 15.59 -3.38 -8.90
C ALA A 252 15.87 -3.73 -7.43
N LEU A 253 15.08 -3.21 -6.49
CA LEU A 253 15.19 -3.54 -5.06
C LEU A 253 14.92 -5.03 -4.83
N ASP A 254 13.87 -5.57 -5.43
CA ASP A 254 13.45 -6.95 -5.26
C ASP A 254 14.50 -7.92 -5.83
N VAL A 255 14.98 -7.66 -7.05
CA VAL A 255 16.00 -8.51 -7.69
C VAL A 255 17.39 -8.37 -7.04
N ALA A 256 17.74 -7.19 -6.52
CA ALA A 256 19.05 -6.97 -5.91
C ALA A 256 19.15 -7.44 -4.45
N LEU A 257 18.06 -7.45 -3.71
CA LEU A 257 18.01 -7.84 -2.30
C LEU A 257 17.31 -9.20 -2.09
N GLY A 258 16.37 -9.57 -2.97
CA GLY A 258 15.63 -10.82 -2.91
C GLY A 258 16.39 -11.96 -3.51
#